data_c06f43b9e508c9a9be2ca1a6e707d29d
#
_entry.id   c06f43b9e508c9a9be2ca1a6e707d29d
#
_cell.length_a   1.000
_cell.length_b   1.000
_cell.length_c   1.000
_cell.angle_alpha   90.00
_cell.angle_beta   90.00
_cell.angle_gamma   90.00
#
_symmetry.space_group_name_H-M   'P 1'
#
loop_
_entity.id
_entity.type
_entity.pdbx_description
1 polymer ?
#
loop_
_entity_poly.entity_id
_entity_poly.type
_entity_poly.pdbx_seq_one_letter_code
_entity_poly.pdbx_strand_id
1 'polypeptide(L)'
;MEIQLVKCLTGITECRGLTMKKAMNINFHPGRDDLYFNRLFSYLKSRLPMEIDQITEIRSHVYLVENKQLKCILKAFPTYEELKLQQDFTSSIKKEGFEQTCSFLKFGDFPLCFENRFLGFMEYIQPDLQSFSYFSDREREEGVELLARFHKATEKLVPEFESSLFKQDLRRKWEVRAEQFQKNISILHYFIPKSVTEEILEWARISLKGMTQSTNRQKRERQVILHGDVAHHNFIRAKTGRLYIIDFDLIAIGPVKNDLLQYANRILPFTGWSFDSLGKMKIMGDYLTDPSFLYGLMYPSDIFREWNRNIRAKAYYNPKRTTQLINMTVHQFQERKLFVNKLIDILEP
;
A
#
# COMPACT_ATOMS: atom_id res chain seq x y z
N MET A 1 15.27 26.40 -16.52
CA MET A 1 15.58 26.35 -15.07
C MET A 1 14.44 25.74 -14.25
N GLU A 2 13.22 25.55 -14.82
CA GLU A 2 12.05 24.95 -14.13
C GLU A 2 12.00 23.42 -14.11
N ILE A 3 12.71 22.75 -15.02
CA ILE A 3 12.68 21.26 -15.10
C ILE A 3 13.50 20.56 -14.00
N GLN A 4 14.40 21.26 -13.33
CA GLN A 4 15.22 20.71 -12.25
C GLN A 4 14.56 20.78 -10.87
N LEU A 5 13.61 21.69 -10.63
CA LEU A 5 12.92 21.81 -9.33
C LEU A 5 11.86 20.69 -9.11
N VAL A 6 11.23 20.21 -10.16
CA VAL A 6 10.25 19.12 -10.08
C VAL A 6 10.89 17.76 -9.70
N LYS A 7 12.18 17.59 -9.97
CA LYS A 7 12.91 16.37 -9.60
C LYS A 7 13.25 16.24 -8.11
N CYS A 8 13.23 17.34 -7.36
CA CYS A 8 13.51 17.34 -5.91
C CYS A 8 12.28 17.12 -5.04
N LEU A 9 11.06 17.32 -5.55
CA LEU A 9 9.82 17.26 -4.76
C LEU A 9 9.24 15.86 -4.57
N THR A 10 9.72 14.88 -5.31
CA THR A 10 9.22 13.52 -5.19
C THR A 10 10.35 12.59 -4.76
N GLY A 11 10.41 12.24 -3.47
CA GLY A 11 11.20 11.11 -2.97
C GLY A 11 10.84 9.75 -3.58
N ILE A 12 10.11 9.77 -4.67
CA ILE A 12 9.61 8.67 -5.50
C ILE A 12 10.63 8.27 -6.57
N THR A 13 11.69 9.06 -6.77
CA THR A 13 12.64 8.82 -7.88
C THR A 13 13.52 7.59 -7.69
N GLU A 14 13.52 6.95 -6.52
CA GLU A 14 14.33 5.73 -6.30
C GLU A 14 13.58 4.42 -6.47
N CYS A 15 12.25 4.41 -6.54
CA CYS A 15 11.56 3.23 -7.09
C CYS A 15 11.70 3.11 -8.62
N ARG A 16 12.16 4.16 -9.32
CA ARG A 16 12.49 4.09 -10.75
C ARG A 16 13.76 3.28 -11.06
N GLY A 17 14.60 2.99 -10.09
CA GLY A 17 15.85 2.25 -10.26
C GLY A 17 15.72 0.73 -10.20
N LEU A 18 14.55 0.19 -9.84
CA LEU A 18 14.25 -1.23 -9.95
C LEU A 18 13.59 -1.58 -11.30
N THR A 19 13.80 -0.75 -12.31
CA THR A 19 13.67 -1.19 -13.71
C THR A 19 14.70 -2.29 -13.95
N MET A 20 14.27 -3.36 -14.62
CA MET A 20 14.99 -4.59 -14.94
C MET A 20 16.46 -4.46 -15.42
N LYS A 21 16.98 -3.26 -15.72
CA LYS A 21 18.39 -3.05 -16.06
C LYS A 21 19.36 -3.31 -14.88
N LYS A 22 18.89 -3.28 -13.63
CA LYS A 22 19.72 -3.66 -12.46
C LYS A 22 19.69 -5.16 -12.14
N ALA A 23 18.72 -5.88 -12.66
CA ALA A 23 18.67 -7.34 -12.54
C ALA A 23 19.69 -8.05 -13.47
N MET A 24 20.28 -7.34 -14.43
CA MET A 24 21.31 -7.90 -15.35
C MET A 24 22.74 -7.63 -14.90
N ASN A 25 22.97 -6.85 -13.85
CA ASN A 25 24.29 -6.72 -13.25
C ASN A 25 24.25 -7.32 -11.84
N ILE A 26 24.88 -8.45 -11.67
CA ILE A 26 25.24 -9.04 -10.38
C ILE A 26 26.18 -8.04 -9.69
N ASN A 27 25.64 -7.00 -9.10
CA ASN A 27 26.39 -6.14 -8.20
C ASN A 27 26.30 -6.76 -6.80
N PHE A 28 27.32 -7.50 -6.43
CA PHE A 28 27.62 -7.90 -5.08
C PHE A 28 27.41 -6.72 -4.12
N HIS A 29 26.40 -6.81 -3.27
CA HIS A 29 26.31 -5.97 -2.09
C HIS A 29 27.00 -6.71 -0.95
N PRO A 30 28.17 -6.25 -0.47
CA PRO A 30 28.83 -6.88 0.68
C PRO A 30 27.94 -6.70 1.92
N GLY A 31 27.47 -7.82 2.47
CA GLY A 31 26.68 -7.86 3.72
C GLY A 31 25.36 -8.65 3.67
N ARG A 32 24.94 -9.21 2.55
CA ARG A 32 23.82 -10.15 2.47
C ARG A 32 24.33 -11.61 2.55
N ASP A 33 23.54 -12.43 3.21
CA ASP A 33 23.80 -13.85 3.42
C ASP A 33 23.76 -14.63 2.09
N ASP A 34 24.86 -14.60 1.33
CA ASP A 34 25.03 -15.39 0.09
C ASP A 34 24.77 -16.87 0.35
N LEU A 35 24.99 -17.34 1.59
CA LEU A 35 24.72 -18.70 2.01
C LEU A 35 23.22 -19.02 2.01
N TYR A 36 22.37 -18.06 2.43
CA TYR A 36 20.93 -18.24 2.39
C TYR A 36 20.43 -18.46 0.95
N PHE A 37 20.89 -17.62 0.02
CA PHE A 37 20.51 -17.73 -1.40
C PHE A 37 20.95 -19.04 -2.02
N ASN A 38 22.17 -19.48 -1.75
CA ASN A 38 22.69 -20.73 -2.25
C ASN A 38 21.91 -21.93 -1.69
N ARG A 39 21.54 -21.89 -0.40
CA ARG A 39 20.71 -22.93 0.22
C ARG A 39 19.31 -22.95 -0.35
N LEU A 40 18.66 -21.79 -0.51
CA LEU A 40 17.32 -21.67 -1.11
C LEU A 40 17.34 -22.18 -2.55
N PHE A 41 18.34 -21.79 -3.34
CA PHE A 41 18.48 -22.23 -4.73
C PHE A 41 18.65 -23.75 -4.84
N SER A 42 19.54 -24.32 -4.03
CA SER A 42 19.77 -25.78 -3.98
C SER A 42 18.52 -26.53 -3.53
N TYR A 43 17.83 -26.01 -2.51
CA TYR A 43 16.58 -26.57 -2.02
C TYR A 43 15.51 -26.59 -3.13
N LEU A 44 15.28 -25.47 -3.80
CA LEU A 44 14.28 -25.39 -4.86
C LEU A 44 14.63 -26.30 -6.05
N LYS A 45 15.90 -26.38 -6.45
CA LYS A 45 16.34 -27.33 -7.49
C LYS A 45 16.06 -28.80 -7.15
N SER A 46 16.12 -29.15 -5.87
CA SER A 46 15.84 -30.52 -5.42
C SER A 46 14.36 -30.86 -5.27
N ARG A 47 13.50 -29.85 -5.19
CA ARG A 47 12.07 -30.02 -4.84
C ARG A 47 11.12 -29.69 -5.97
N LEU A 48 11.52 -28.82 -6.89
CA LEU A 48 10.66 -28.45 -8.01
C LEU A 48 10.81 -29.41 -9.19
N PRO A 49 9.72 -29.72 -9.90
CA PRO A 49 9.77 -30.62 -11.07
C PRO A 49 10.36 -29.94 -12.32
N MET A 50 10.91 -28.75 -12.17
CA MET A 50 11.48 -27.95 -13.26
C MET A 50 12.89 -27.49 -12.91
N GLU A 51 13.73 -27.30 -13.94
CA GLU A 51 15.02 -26.65 -13.78
C GLU A 51 14.84 -25.18 -13.41
N ILE A 52 15.74 -24.65 -12.56
CA ILE A 52 15.82 -23.25 -12.19
C ILE A 52 17.17 -22.73 -12.65
N ASP A 53 17.14 -21.66 -13.46
CA ASP A 53 18.36 -21.00 -13.94
C ASP A 53 18.81 -19.91 -12.97
N GLN A 54 17.84 -19.13 -12.44
CA GLN A 54 18.12 -17.95 -11.61
C GLN A 54 17.06 -17.70 -10.55
N ILE A 55 17.52 -17.17 -9.39
CA ILE A 55 16.66 -16.56 -8.36
C ILE A 55 17.18 -15.15 -8.09
N THR A 56 16.28 -14.15 -8.12
CA THR A 56 16.60 -12.76 -7.84
C THR A 56 15.70 -12.24 -6.75
N GLU A 57 16.24 -11.66 -5.68
CA GLU A 57 15.44 -11.02 -4.65
C GLU A 57 14.84 -9.72 -5.17
N ILE A 58 13.50 -9.59 -5.09
CA ILE A 58 12.77 -8.36 -5.39
C ILE A 58 12.68 -7.49 -4.14
N ARG A 59 12.32 -8.11 -3.02
CA ARG A 59 12.29 -7.54 -1.67
C ARG A 59 12.39 -8.66 -0.64
N SER A 60 12.55 -8.33 0.64
CA SER A 60 12.63 -9.34 1.71
C SER A 60 11.52 -10.39 1.57
N HIS A 61 11.91 -11.65 1.47
CA HIS A 61 11.02 -12.82 1.34
C HIS A 61 10.19 -12.89 0.05
N VAL A 62 10.51 -12.10 -0.97
CA VAL A 62 9.88 -12.14 -2.29
C VAL A 62 10.96 -12.21 -3.37
N TYR A 63 10.91 -13.23 -4.20
CA TYR A 63 11.92 -13.55 -5.20
C TYR A 63 11.30 -13.76 -6.57
N LEU A 64 12.02 -13.38 -7.61
CA LEU A 64 11.75 -13.80 -8.97
C LEU A 64 12.52 -15.11 -9.21
N VAL A 65 11.83 -16.15 -9.62
CA VAL A 65 12.38 -17.45 -10.00
C VAL A 65 12.20 -17.60 -11.50
N GLU A 66 13.28 -17.89 -12.20
CA GLU A 66 13.29 -17.92 -13.66
C GLU A 66 14.00 -19.16 -14.20
N ASN A 67 13.46 -19.67 -15.30
CA ASN A 67 14.14 -20.53 -16.22
C ASN A 67 13.82 -20.12 -17.68
N LYS A 68 14.33 -20.88 -18.66
CA LYS A 68 14.12 -20.58 -20.11
C LYS A 68 12.65 -20.53 -20.52
N GLN A 69 11.74 -21.18 -19.77
CA GLN A 69 10.35 -21.36 -20.17
C GLN A 69 9.37 -20.65 -19.22
N LEU A 70 9.74 -20.46 -17.95
CA LEU A 70 8.85 -19.95 -16.92
C LEU A 70 9.52 -18.87 -16.08
N LYS A 71 8.72 -17.85 -15.78
CA LYS A 71 8.99 -16.85 -14.74
C LYS A 71 7.88 -16.89 -13.72
N CYS A 72 8.22 -16.94 -12.44
CA CYS A 72 7.24 -16.89 -11.37
C CYS A 72 7.76 -16.09 -10.16
N ILE A 73 6.83 -15.60 -9.35
CA ILE A 73 7.15 -14.96 -8.07
C ILE A 73 7.09 -16.03 -6.97
N LEU A 74 8.16 -16.13 -6.21
CA LEU A 74 8.21 -16.90 -4.98
C LEU A 74 8.06 -15.96 -3.79
N LYS A 75 7.06 -16.18 -2.94
CA LYS A 75 6.87 -15.47 -1.68
C LYS A 75 6.95 -16.44 -0.52
N ALA A 76 7.72 -16.09 0.51
CA ALA A 76 7.89 -16.91 1.71
C ALA A 76 7.00 -16.39 2.84
N PHE A 77 6.08 -17.21 3.32
CA PHE A 77 5.08 -16.91 4.34
C PHE A 77 5.53 -17.41 5.71
N PRO A 78 5.26 -16.68 6.80
CA PRO A 78 5.58 -17.11 8.17
C PRO A 78 4.89 -18.41 8.56
N THR A 79 3.61 -18.59 8.18
CA THR A 79 2.79 -19.76 8.52
C THR A 79 2.12 -20.37 7.30
N TYR A 80 1.68 -21.62 7.44
CA TYR A 80 0.90 -22.29 6.39
C TYR A 80 -0.50 -21.66 6.25
N GLU A 81 -1.08 -21.24 7.35
CA GLU A 81 -2.38 -20.58 7.40
C GLU A 81 -2.40 -19.30 6.57
N GLU A 82 -1.32 -18.48 6.66
CA GLU A 82 -1.20 -17.26 5.86
C GLU A 82 -1.07 -17.59 4.36
N LEU A 83 -0.24 -18.56 3.99
CA LEU A 83 -0.14 -19.03 2.61
C LEU A 83 -1.49 -19.53 2.10
N LYS A 84 -2.15 -20.41 2.85
CA LYS A 84 -3.43 -21.01 2.50
C LYS A 84 -4.52 -19.94 2.35
N LEU A 85 -4.61 -19.00 3.28
CA LEU A 85 -5.54 -17.88 3.21
C LEU A 85 -5.38 -17.09 1.91
N GLN A 86 -4.16 -16.75 1.52
CA GLN A 86 -3.94 -16.02 0.27
C GLN A 86 -4.23 -16.84 -0.98
N GLN A 87 -3.94 -18.15 -0.97
CA GLN A 87 -4.30 -19.06 -2.05
C GLN A 87 -5.81 -19.16 -2.24
N ASP A 88 -6.53 -19.39 -1.15
CA ASP A 88 -7.99 -19.51 -1.15
C ASP A 88 -8.63 -18.18 -1.58
N PHE A 89 -8.23 -17.08 -0.98
CA PHE A 89 -8.73 -15.75 -1.34
C PHE A 89 -8.51 -15.42 -2.81
N THR A 90 -7.29 -15.63 -3.32
CA THR A 90 -6.99 -15.36 -4.73
C THR A 90 -7.80 -16.24 -5.68
N SER A 91 -8.00 -17.51 -5.32
CA SER A 91 -8.86 -18.42 -6.08
C SER A 91 -10.32 -17.99 -6.07
N SER A 92 -10.86 -17.63 -4.89
CA SER A 92 -12.26 -17.24 -4.73
C SER A 92 -12.56 -15.91 -5.44
N ILE A 93 -11.68 -14.90 -5.35
CA ILE A 93 -11.91 -13.63 -6.02
C ILE A 93 -11.91 -13.76 -7.56
N LYS A 94 -11.09 -14.66 -8.11
CA LYS A 94 -11.09 -14.95 -9.56
C LYS A 94 -12.38 -15.67 -9.97
N LYS A 95 -12.89 -16.59 -9.17
CA LYS A 95 -14.20 -17.23 -9.42
C LYS A 95 -15.34 -16.21 -9.44
N GLU A 96 -15.24 -15.13 -8.65
CA GLU A 96 -16.18 -14.01 -8.67
C GLU A 96 -15.96 -13.05 -9.85
N GLY A 97 -15.09 -13.40 -10.81
CA GLY A 97 -14.84 -12.65 -12.05
C GLY A 97 -13.80 -11.54 -11.96
N PHE A 98 -13.07 -11.44 -10.84
CA PHE A 98 -11.98 -10.46 -10.74
C PHE A 98 -10.64 -11.08 -11.20
N GLU A 99 -10.38 -10.99 -12.50
CA GLU A 99 -9.19 -11.56 -13.14
C GLU A 99 -7.91 -10.69 -13.00
N GLN A 100 -8.01 -9.47 -12.48
CA GLN A 100 -6.93 -8.50 -12.45
C GLN A 100 -6.03 -8.65 -11.22
N THR A 101 -5.65 -9.90 -10.92
CA THR A 101 -4.67 -10.27 -9.90
C THR A 101 -3.87 -11.50 -10.33
N CYS A 102 -2.75 -11.80 -9.65
CA CYS A 102 -1.95 -12.99 -9.93
C CYS A 102 -2.59 -14.26 -9.36
N SER A 103 -2.43 -15.39 -10.03
CA SER A 103 -2.81 -16.71 -9.51
C SER A 103 -1.65 -17.36 -8.76
N PHE A 104 -1.95 -18.26 -7.82
CA PHE A 104 -0.96 -19.16 -7.27
C PHE A 104 -0.72 -20.34 -8.22
N LEU A 105 0.56 -20.69 -8.38
CA LEU A 105 1.00 -21.84 -9.14
C LEU A 105 1.23 -23.03 -8.18
N LYS A 106 0.83 -24.21 -8.58
CA LYS A 106 1.04 -25.44 -7.81
C LYS A 106 2.22 -26.23 -8.38
N PHE A 107 3.19 -26.54 -7.55
CA PHE A 107 4.33 -27.40 -7.84
C PHE A 107 4.36 -28.56 -6.83
N GLY A 108 3.61 -29.63 -7.13
CA GLY A 108 3.46 -30.78 -6.25
C GLY A 108 2.26 -30.69 -5.29
N ASP A 109 2.07 -31.77 -4.51
CA ASP A 109 0.90 -31.94 -3.65
C ASP A 109 1.04 -31.30 -2.26
N PHE A 110 2.27 -31.05 -1.81
CA PHE A 110 2.56 -30.50 -0.49
C PHE A 110 3.18 -29.11 -0.57
N PRO A 111 2.85 -28.22 0.39
CA PRO A 111 3.49 -26.92 0.46
C PRO A 111 4.99 -27.09 0.78
N LEU A 112 5.84 -26.43 0.00
CA LEU A 112 7.26 -26.39 0.27
C LEU A 112 7.53 -25.53 1.51
N CYS A 113 8.41 -26.01 2.38
CA CYS A 113 8.85 -25.29 3.57
C CYS A 113 10.38 -25.17 3.57
N PHE A 114 10.88 -23.95 3.69
CA PHE A 114 12.30 -23.67 3.76
C PHE A 114 12.60 -22.71 4.91
N GLU A 115 13.51 -23.12 5.81
CA GLU A 115 13.89 -22.35 7.01
C GLU A 115 12.69 -21.77 7.79
N ASN A 116 11.75 -22.65 8.14
CA ASN A 116 10.53 -22.34 8.88
C ASN A 116 9.58 -21.33 8.17
N ARG A 117 9.67 -21.22 6.84
CA ARG A 117 8.75 -20.43 6.02
C ARG A 117 8.12 -21.28 4.93
N PHE A 118 6.83 -21.07 4.71
CA PHE A 118 6.07 -21.75 3.66
C PHE A 118 6.21 -20.99 2.35
N LEU A 119 6.48 -21.68 1.26
CA LEU A 119 6.77 -21.09 -0.04
C LEU A 119 5.55 -21.12 -0.95
N GLY A 120 5.08 -19.96 -1.35
CA GLY A 120 4.02 -19.79 -2.33
C GLY A 120 4.57 -19.28 -3.66
N PHE A 121 4.20 -19.95 -4.75
CA PHE A 121 4.56 -19.53 -6.11
C PHE A 121 3.38 -18.85 -6.76
N MET A 122 3.61 -17.71 -7.41
CA MET A 122 2.59 -16.92 -8.07
C MET A 122 2.99 -16.62 -9.51
N GLU A 123 1.98 -16.42 -10.36
CA GLU A 123 2.19 -15.94 -11.72
C GLU A 123 3.01 -14.65 -11.74
N TYR A 124 3.97 -14.59 -12.66
CA TYR A 124 4.69 -13.38 -12.94
C TYR A 124 3.91 -12.52 -13.94
N ILE A 125 3.43 -11.37 -13.49
CA ILE A 125 2.81 -10.38 -14.37
C ILE A 125 3.94 -9.61 -15.04
N GLN A 126 4.12 -9.80 -16.35
CA GLN A 126 5.13 -9.05 -17.12
C GLN A 126 4.80 -7.55 -17.07
N PRO A 127 5.59 -6.72 -16.38
CA PRO A 127 5.29 -5.30 -16.27
C PRO A 127 5.55 -4.56 -17.59
N ASP A 128 4.80 -3.48 -17.81
CA ASP A 128 5.07 -2.50 -18.84
C ASP A 128 6.33 -1.70 -18.51
N LEU A 129 6.93 -1.08 -19.53
CA LEU A 129 8.03 -0.13 -19.35
C LEU A 129 7.58 1.11 -18.55
N GLN A 130 6.33 1.51 -18.71
CA GLN A 130 5.70 2.58 -17.94
C GLN A 130 4.95 1.98 -16.75
N SER A 131 5.60 2.00 -15.59
CA SER A 131 4.97 1.55 -14.34
C SER A 131 3.79 2.45 -13.95
N PHE A 132 2.77 1.85 -13.31
CA PHE A 132 1.67 2.61 -12.72
C PHE A 132 2.17 3.60 -11.67
N SER A 133 1.57 4.78 -11.66
CA SER A 133 1.87 5.85 -10.70
C SER A 133 0.59 6.65 -10.38
N TYR A 134 0.70 7.66 -9.49
CA TYR A 134 -0.40 8.58 -9.22
C TYR A 134 -0.20 9.96 -9.88
N PHE A 135 0.71 10.08 -10.86
CA PHE A 135 1.03 11.37 -11.46
C PHE A 135 -0.07 11.91 -12.38
N SER A 136 -0.71 11.07 -13.19
CA SER A 136 -1.75 11.50 -14.12
C SER A 136 -3.15 11.27 -13.56
N ASP A 137 -4.10 12.14 -13.94
CA ASP A 137 -5.52 12.00 -13.61
C ASP A 137 -6.07 10.65 -14.11
N ARG A 138 -5.67 10.25 -15.31
CA ARG A 138 -6.06 8.97 -15.90
C ARG A 138 -5.65 7.77 -15.04
N GLU A 139 -4.40 7.75 -14.58
CA GLU A 139 -3.92 6.63 -13.73
C GLU A 139 -4.61 6.61 -12.38
N ARG A 140 -4.87 7.80 -11.79
CA ARG A 140 -5.63 7.89 -10.54
C ARG A 140 -7.05 7.37 -10.69
N GLU A 141 -7.74 7.72 -11.78
CA GLU A 141 -9.09 7.21 -12.08
C GLU A 141 -9.07 5.70 -12.32
N GLU A 142 -8.16 5.20 -13.17
CA GLU A 142 -8.03 3.78 -13.48
C GLU A 142 -7.73 2.93 -12.23
N GLY A 143 -6.89 3.44 -11.32
CA GLY A 143 -6.57 2.77 -10.07
C GLY A 143 -7.76 2.66 -9.11
N VAL A 144 -8.54 3.73 -8.94
CA VAL A 144 -9.74 3.68 -8.08
C VAL A 144 -10.86 2.86 -8.71
N GLU A 145 -11.00 2.85 -10.03
CA GLU A 145 -11.94 1.97 -10.73
C GLU A 145 -11.58 0.49 -10.55
N LEU A 146 -10.28 0.15 -10.63
CA LEU A 146 -9.82 -1.21 -10.35
C LEU A 146 -10.14 -1.60 -8.91
N LEU A 147 -9.89 -0.71 -7.96
CA LEU A 147 -10.20 -0.93 -6.55
C LEU A 147 -11.72 -1.12 -6.33
N ALA A 148 -12.57 -0.36 -7.02
CA ALA A 148 -14.01 -0.53 -6.93
C ALA A 148 -14.49 -1.87 -7.51
N ARG A 149 -13.90 -2.35 -8.60
CA ARG A 149 -14.16 -3.69 -9.14
C ARG A 149 -13.72 -4.78 -8.15
N PHE A 150 -12.57 -4.60 -7.51
CA PHE A 150 -12.09 -5.48 -6.44
C PHE A 150 -13.12 -5.54 -5.29
N HIS A 151 -13.58 -4.40 -4.77
CA HIS A 151 -14.59 -4.36 -3.71
C HIS A 151 -15.91 -5.00 -4.11
N LYS A 152 -16.35 -4.84 -5.37
CA LYS A 152 -17.57 -5.48 -5.88
C LYS A 152 -17.48 -7.02 -5.86
N ALA A 153 -16.32 -7.55 -6.21
CA ALA A 153 -16.07 -8.99 -6.15
C ALA A 153 -15.96 -9.48 -4.71
N THR A 154 -15.21 -8.77 -3.86
CA THR A 154 -14.95 -9.20 -2.48
C THR A 154 -16.15 -9.05 -1.54
N GLU A 155 -17.16 -8.23 -1.88
CA GLU A 155 -18.41 -8.14 -1.11
C GLU A 155 -19.08 -9.51 -0.97
N LYS A 156 -19.12 -10.27 -2.04
CA LYS A 156 -19.75 -11.60 -2.07
C LYS A 156 -18.96 -12.63 -1.27
N LEU A 157 -17.66 -12.39 -1.07
CA LEU A 157 -16.76 -13.30 -0.37
C LEU A 157 -16.72 -13.06 1.14
N VAL A 158 -17.32 -11.99 1.65
CA VAL A 158 -17.33 -11.69 3.10
C VAL A 158 -17.81 -12.88 3.94
N PRO A 159 -18.92 -13.56 3.62
CA PRO A 159 -19.37 -14.71 4.42
C PRO A 159 -18.38 -15.89 4.43
N GLU A 160 -17.67 -16.13 3.32
CA GLU A 160 -16.68 -17.21 3.20
C GLU A 160 -15.46 -16.96 4.09
N PHE A 161 -15.04 -15.70 4.19
CA PHE A 161 -13.80 -15.32 4.90
C PHE A 161 -14.03 -14.68 6.28
N GLU A 162 -15.28 -14.59 6.78
CA GLU A 162 -15.57 -13.92 8.04
C GLU A 162 -14.87 -14.54 9.26
N SER A 163 -14.64 -15.85 9.24
CA SER A 163 -13.92 -16.56 10.32
C SER A 163 -12.40 -16.43 10.22
N SER A 164 -11.86 -16.09 9.04
CA SER A 164 -10.42 -16.07 8.76
C SER A 164 -9.84 -14.67 8.73
N LEU A 165 -10.68 -13.64 8.55
CA LEU A 165 -10.25 -12.27 8.45
C LEU A 165 -10.76 -11.44 9.63
N PHE A 166 -9.91 -10.58 10.15
CA PHE A 166 -10.32 -9.62 11.17
C PHE A 166 -11.17 -8.49 10.59
N LYS A 167 -12.06 -7.93 11.42
CA LYS A 167 -12.80 -6.72 11.07
C LYS A 167 -11.91 -5.50 11.34
N GLN A 168 -11.69 -4.70 10.30
CA GLN A 168 -10.84 -3.51 10.39
C GLN A 168 -11.54 -2.39 11.16
N ASP A 169 -10.96 -1.97 12.26
CA ASP A 169 -11.28 -0.70 12.93
C ASP A 169 -10.23 0.36 12.52
N LEU A 170 -10.56 1.10 11.44
CA LEU A 170 -9.66 2.14 10.91
C LEU A 170 -9.45 3.27 11.92
N ARG A 171 -10.51 3.66 12.65
CA ARG A 171 -10.46 4.70 13.66
C ARG A 171 -9.50 4.31 14.80
N ARG A 172 -9.64 3.11 15.35
CA ARG A 172 -8.74 2.61 16.40
C ARG A 172 -7.29 2.52 15.92
N LYS A 173 -7.07 2.05 14.69
CA LYS A 173 -5.75 2.03 14.04
C LYS A 173 -5.13 3.43 13.98
N TRP A 174 -5.93 4.44 13.70
CA TRP A 174 -5.49 5.83 13.61
C TRP A 174 -5.26 6.46 14.99
N GLU A 175 -6.11 6.19 15.98
CA GLU A 175 -5.88 6.58 17.37
C GLU A 175 -4.51 6.11 17.87
N VAL A 176 -4.22 4.82 17.72
CA VAL A 176 -2.93 4.25 18.11
C VAL A 176 -1.74 4.92 17.42
N ARG A 177 -1.92 5.27 16.13
CA ARG A 177 -0.87 5.99 15.39
C ARG A 177 -0.64 7.41 15.89
N ALA A 178 -1.71 8.15 16.20
CA ALA A 178 -1.63 9.49 16.76
C ALA A 178 -1.00 9.47 18.16
N GLU A 179 -1.42 8.54 19.03
CA GLU A 179 -0.82 8.33 20.35
C GLU A 179 0.69 8.05 20.25
N GLN A 180 1.10 7.18 19.31
CA GLN A 180 2.51 6.86 19.09
C GLN A 180 3.30 8.06 18.56
N PHE A 181 2.72 8.87 17.68
CA PHE A 181 3.34 10.10 17.19
C PHE A 181 3.53 11.10 18.35
N GLN A 182 2.52 11.28 19.19
CA GLN A 182 2.60 12.15 20.36
C GLN A 182 3.63 11.67 21.39
N LYS A 183 3.76 10.37 21.64
CA LYS A 183 4.81 9.82 22.49
C LYS A 183 6.21 10.14 22.00
N ASN A 184 6.37 10.33 20.70
CA ASN A 184 7.65 10.64 20.07
C ASN A 184 7.89 12.16 19.87
N ILE A 185 7.05 13.03 20.46
CA ILE A 185 7.03 14.47 20.18
C ILE A 185 8.40 15.14 20.41
N SER A 186 9.13 14.74 21.45
CA SER A 186 10.46 15.28 21.78
C SER A 186 11.48 15.00 20.68
N ILE A 187 11.41 13.84 20.02
CA ILE A 187 12.28 13.50 18.88
C ILE A 187 11.84 14.29 17.65
N LEU A 188 10.53 14.41 17.44
CA LEU A 188 9.96 15.09 16.28
C LEU A 188 10.34 16.58 16.25
N HIS A 189 10.40 17.25 17.41
CA HIS A 189 10.75 18.67 17.51
C HIS A 189 12.18 19.00 17.08
N TYR A 190 13.07 18.02 16.93
CA TYR A 190 14.37 18.23 16.28
C TYR A 190 14.26 18.44 14.76
N PHE A 191 13.15 18.01 14.15
CA PHE A 191 12.96 17.99 12.70
C PHE A 191 11.77 18.81 12.22
N ILE A 192 10.76 19.01 13.07
CA ILE A 192 9.49 19.66 12.74
C ILE A 192 9.23 20.79 13.74
N PRO A 193 8.90 22.01 13.27
CA PRO A 193 8.49 23.09 14.15
C PRO A 193 7.35 22.70 15.07
N LYS A 194 7.39 23.17 16.32
CA LYS A 194 6.39 22.87 17.34
C LYS A 194 4.96 23.23 16.89
N SER A 195 4.79 24.41 16.29
CA SER A 195 3.50 24.86 15.75
C SER A 195 2.91 23.92 14.69
N VAL A 196 3.77 23.34 13.83
CA VAL A 196 3.35 22.37 12.80
C VAL A 196 2.89 21.07 13.44
N THR A 197 3.63 20.54 14.43
CA THR A 197 3.24 19.31 15.12
C THR A 197 1.95 19.47 15.92
N GLU A 198 1.75 20.60 16.57
CA GLU A 198 0.52 20.94 17.32
C GLU A 198 -0.70 20.98 16.39
N GLU A 199 -0.57 21.64 15.25
CA GLU A 199 -1.66 21.73 14.29
C GLU A 199 -1.98 20.37 13.64
N ILE A 200 -0.99 19.58 13.29
CA ILE A 200 -1.18 18.21 12.79
C ILE A 200 -1.90 17.31 13.81
N LEU A 201 -1.57 17.41 15.09
CA LEU A 201 -2.26 16.68 16.14
C LEU A 201 -3.70 17.17 16.32
N GLU A 202 -3.95 18.47 16.17
CA GLU A 202 -5.30 19.03 16.21
C GLU A 202 -6.15 18.53 15.04
N TRP A 203 -5.61 18.48 13.82
CA TRP A 203 -6.31 17.86 12.67
C TRP A 203 -6.70 16.41 12.96
N ALA A 204 -5.80 15.63 13.55
CA ALA A 204 -6.11 14.27 13.93
C ALA A 204 -7.22 14.18 14.99
N ARG A 205 -7.21 15.06 15.99
CA ARG A 205 -8.22 15.13 17.05
C ARG A 205 -9.61 15.46 16.47
N ILE A 206 -9.68 16.46 15.61
CA ILE A 206 -10.94 16.86 14.92
C ILE A 206 -11.46 15.70 14.06
N SER A 207 -10.57 15.11 13.26
CA SER A 207 -10.89 13.97 12.41
C SER A 207 -11.49 12.80 13.19
N LEU A 208 -10.80 12.31 14.21
CA LEU A 208 -11.21 11.15 15.00
C LEU A 208 -12.54 11.40 15.74
N LYS A 209 -12.72 12.61 16.29
CA LYS A 209 -13.95 13.02 16.94
C LYS A 209 -15.11 13.08 15.96
N GLY A 210 -14.90 13.73 14.81
CA GLY A 210 -15.92 13.89 13.77
C GLY A 210 -16.34 12.57 13.14
N MET A 211 -15.40 11.67 12.86
CA MET A 211 -15.72 10.32 12.39
C MET A 211 -16.63 9.56 13.36
N THR A 212 -16.37 9.65 14.68
CA THR A 212 -17.19 8.99 15.69
C THR A 212 -18.61 9.55 15.72
N GLN A 213 -18.75 10.86 15.69
CA GLN A 213 -20.05 11.52 15.76
C GLN A 213 -20.91 11.30 14.50
N SER A 214 -20.25 11.18 13.34
CA SER A 214 -20.93 10.97 12.06
C SER A 214 -21.38 9.53 11.85
N THR A 215 -20.63 8.54 12.34
CA THR A 215 -20.95 7.11 12.16
C THR A 215 -22.29 6.74 12.82
N ASN A 216 -22.68 7.38 13.93
CA ASN A 216 -23.94 7.09 14.63
C ASN A 216 -25.21 7.50 13.85
N ARG A 217 -25.07 8.19 12.72
CA ARG A 217 -26.20 8.70 11.90
C ARG A 217 -26.44 7.92 10.60
N GLN A 218 -25.59 6.92 10.29
CA GLN A 218 -25.59 6.28 8.97
C GLN A 218 -26.25 4.89 8.94
N LYS A 219 -26.81 4.55 7.76
CA LYS A 219 -27.24 3.22 7.38
C LYS A 219 -26.06 2.24 7.51
N ARG A 220 -26.36 0.96 7.79
CA ARG A 220 -25.37 -0.13 7.83
C ARG A 220 -24.50 -0.09 6.56
N GLU A 221 -23.23 0.28 6.73
CA GLU A 221 -22.28 0.38 5.61
C GLU A 221 -22.02 -0.97 4.98
N ARG A 222 -21.92 -0.99 3.65
CA ARG A 222 -21.58 -2.17 2.88
C ARG A 222 -20.21 -2.68 3.26
N GLN A 223 -20.14 -3.93 3.74
CA GLN A 223 -18.91 -4.59 4.12
C GLN A 223 -18.32 -5.33 2.91
N VAL A 224 -17.00 -5.22 2.74
CA VAL A 224 -16.22 -5.90 1.71
C VAL A 224 -14.94 -6.47 2.34
N ILE A 225 -14.22 -7.29 1.61
CA ILE A 225 -12.84 -7.56 1.98
C ILE A 225 -12.00 -6.43 1.37
N LEU A 226 -11.42 -5.61 2.22
CA LEU A 226 -10.55 -4.50 1.88
C LEU A 226 -9.18 -5.03 1.41
N HIS A 227 -8.50 -4.28 0.56
CA HIS A 227 -7.10 -4.54 0.22
C HIS A 227 -6.15 -4.18 1.38
N GLY A 228 -6.44 -3.07 2.07
CA GLY A 228 -5.71 -2.64 3.26
C GLY A 228 -4.37 -1.94 3.00
N ASP A 229 -3.79 -2.05 1.79
CA ASP A 229 -2.60 -1.28 1.35
C ASP A 229 -2.68 -0.87 -0.14
N VAL A 230 -3.42 0.16 -0.43
CA VAL A 230 -3.63 0.68 -1.79
C VAL A 230 -2.48 1.60 -2.25
N ALA A 231 -1.24 1.16 -2.08
CA ALA A 231 -0.06 1.89 -2.54
C ALA A 231 0.20 1.64 -4.04
N HIS A 232 0.79 2.64 -4.74
CA HIS A 232 1.02 2.54 -6.19
C HIS A 232 1.82 1.30 -6.63
N HIS A 233 2.74 0.82 -5.78
CA HIS A 233 3.55 -0.36 -6.08
C HIS A 233 2.78 -1.69 -6.00
N ASN A 234 1.57 -1.68 -5.45
CA ASN A 234 0.65 -2.81 -5.46
C ASN A 234 -0.27 -2.82 -6.69
N PHE A 235 -0.12 -1.82 -7.58
CA PHE A 235 -0.75 -1.77 -8.88
C PHE A 235 0.29 -2.02 -9.97
N ILE A 236 0.12 -3.07 -10.76
CA ILE A 236 1.04 -3.43 -11.84
C ILE A 236 0.38 -3.18 -13.19
N ARG A 237 0.97 -2.27 -13.97
CA ARG A 237 0.65 -2.15 -15.39
C ARG A 237 1.35 -3.28 -16.12
N ALA A 238 0.58 -4.23 -16.64
CA ALA A 238 1.13 -5.30 -17.46
C ALA A 238 1.51 -4.79 -18.86
N LYS A 239 2.42 -5.48 -19.54
CA LYS A 239 2.83 -5.19 -20.92
C LYS A 239 1.65 -5.16 -21.92
N THR A 240 0.54 -5.82 -21.57
CA THR A 240 -0.73 -5.77 -22.33
C THR A 240 -1.50 -4.47 -22.13
N GLY A 241 -1.03 -3.54 -21.32
CA GLY A 241 -1.71 -2.31 -20.92
C GLY A 241 -2.73 -2.50 -19.79
N ARG A 242 -3.06 -3.75 -19.40
CA ARG A 242 -4.04 -4.04 -18.35
C ARG A 242 -3.45 -3.75 -16.96
N LEU A 243 -4.24 -3.14 -16.08
CA LEU A 243 -3.84 -2.88 -14.70
C LEU A 243 -4.24 -4.05 -13.79
N TYR A 244 -3.32 -4.46 -12.92
CA TYR A 244 -3.51 -5.53 -11.91
C TYR A 244 -3.32 -4.96 -10.51
N ILE A 245 -3.98 -5.57 -9.52
CA ILE A 245 -3.74 -5.31 -8.10
C ILE A 245 -3.20 -6.58 -7.43
N ILE A 246 -2.17 -6.43 -6.60
CA ILE A 246 -1.43 -7.54 -5.98
C ILE A 246 -1.17 -7.26 -4.50
N ASP A 247 -0.68 -8.28 -3.78
CA ASP A 247 -0.20 -8.20 -2.40
C ASP A 247 -1.33 -8.06 -1.37
N PHE A 248 -1.98 -9.17 -1.10
CA PHE A 248 -3.12 -9.28 -0.18
C PHE A 248 -2.72 -9.57 1.28
N ASP A 249 -1.54 -9.10 1.72
CA ASP A 249 -1.06 -9.33 3.10
C ASP A 249 -1.87 -8.59 4.17
N LEU A 250 -2.58 -7.54 3.79
CA LEU A 250 -3.31 -6.67 4.71
C LEU A 250 -4.82 -6.70 4.50
N ILE A 251 -5.34 -7.74 3.83
CA ILE A 251 -6.79 -7.89 3.64
C ILE A 251 -7.52 -8.00 4.98
N ALA A 252 -8.68 -7.37 5.05
CA ALA A 252 -9.51 -7.33 6.25
C ALA A 252 -10.96 -7.03 5.86
N ILE A 253 -11.91 -7.40 6.68
CA ILE A 253 -13.32 -7.04 6.45
C ILE A 253 -13.55 -5.61 6.96
N GLY A 254 -14.21 -4.78 6.14
CA GLY A 254 -14.55 -3.43 6.53
C GLY A 254 -15.35 -2.69 5.47
N PRO A 255 -15.78 -1.45 5.78
CA PRO A 255 -16.51 -0.63 4.83
C PRO A 255 -15.61 -0.14 3.69
N VAL A 256 -16.15 -0.12 2.47
CA VAL A 256 -15.45 0.33 1.24
C VAL A 256 -14.67 1.64 1.44
N LYS A 257 -15.26 2.58 2.17
CA LYS A 257 -14.65 3.89 2.42
C LYS A 257 -13.27 3.84 3.09
N ASN A 258 -12.94 2.76 3.80
CA ASN A 258 -11.64 2.65 4.47
C ASN A 258 -10.48 2.55 3.46
N ASP A 259 -10.63 1.78 2.39
CA ASP A 259 -9.64 1.74 1.31
C ASP A 259 -9.68 3.01 0.47
N LEU A 260 -10.86 3.60 0.24
CA LEU A 260 -10.99 4.86 -0.49
C LEU A 260 -10.31 6.03 0.25
N LEU A 261 -10.42 6.09 1.58
CA LEU A 261 -9.68 7.05 2.41
C LEU A 261 -8.17 6.85 2.28
N GLN A 262 -7.72 5.59 2.30
CA GLN A 262 -6.30 5.29 2.09
C GLN A 262 -5.85 5.69 0.69
N TYR A 263 -6.66 5.42 -0.34
CA TYR A 263 -6.37 5.79 -1.72
C TYR A 263 -6.32 7.31 -1.89
N ALA A 264 -7.31 8.05 -1.37
CA ALA A 264 -7.34 9.50 -1.40
C ALA A 264 -6.08 10.11 -0.74
N ASN A 265 -5.72 9.64 0.44
CA ASN A 265 -4.48 10.07 1.12
C ASN A 265 -3.20 9.79 0.31
N ARG A 266 -3.20 8.77 -0.56
CA ARG A 266 -2.06 8.46 -1.43
C ARG A 266 -1.96 9.38 -2.64
N ILE A 267 -3.10 9.83 -3.17
CA ILE A 267 -3.14 10.65 -4.39
C ILE A 267 -3.10 12.16 -4.11
N LEU A 268 -3.57 12.63 -2.95
CA LEU A 268 -3.63 14.06 -2.59
C LEU A 268 -2.30 14.80 -2.79
N PRO A 269 -1.12 14.26 -2.42
CA PRO A 269 0.16 14.93 -2.68
C PRO A 269 0.45 15.14 -4.18
N PHE A 270 -0.13 14.34 -5.06
CA PHE A 270 0.03 14.45 -6.52
C PHE A 270 -0.97 15.39 -7.17
N THR A 271 -1.95 15.87 -6.42
CA THR A 271 -2.98 16.81 -6.86
C THR A 271 -2.82 18.19 -6.24
N GLY A 272 -1.70 18.45 -5.53
CA GLY A 272 -1.50 19.67 -4.76
C GLY A 272 -2.56 19.85 -3.67
N TRP A 273 -3.03 18.76 -3.05
CA TRP A 273 -4.06 18.77 -2.01
C TRP A 273 -5.38 19.39 -2.47
N SER A 274 -5.74 19.17 -3.75
CA SER A 274 -6.96 19.72 -4.34
C SER A 274 -8.19 18.88 -4.02
N PHE A 275 -9.17 19.45 -3.30
CA PHE A 275 -10.48 18.84 -3.07
C PHE A 275 -11.24 18.63 -4.39
N ASP A 276 -11.17 19.59 -5.29
CA ASP A 276 -11.86 19.53 -6.58
C ASP A 276 -11.31 18.40 -7.47
N SER A 277 -10.02 18.07 -7.33
CA SER A 277 -9.44 16.94 -8.03
C SER A 277 -9.99 15.60 -7.54
N LEU A 278 -10.33 15.47 -6.25
CA LEU A 278 -11.05 14.29 -5.74
C LEU A 278 -12.48 14.24 -6.31
N GLY A 279 -13.16 15.39 -6.38
CA GLY A 279 -14.54 15.51 -6.89
C GLY A 279 -14.67 15.15 -8.38
N LYS A 280 -13.61 15.31 -9.17
CA LYS A 280 -13.59 14.90 -10.58
C LYS A 280 -13.58 13.38 -10.76
N MET A 281 -13.12 12.64 -9.76
CA MET A 281 -13.10 11.17 -9.78
C MET A 281 -14.49 10.66 -9.39
N LYS A 282 -15.19 10.02 -10.33
CA LYS A 282 -16.58 9.59 -10.16
C LYS A 282 -16.81 8.82 -8.86
N ILE A 283 -15.95 7.83 -8.59
CA ILE A 283 -16.07 6.97 -7.40
C ILE A 283 -15.81 7.76 -6.11
N MET A 284 -14.86 8.68 -6.11
CA MET A 284 -14.57 9.52 -4.93
C MET A 284 -15.66 10.55 -4.70
N GLY A 285 -16.21 11.14 -5.77
CA GLY A 285 -17.25 12.15 -5.71
C GLY A 285 -18.46 11.72 -4.88
N ASP A 286 -18.87 10.45 -4.99
CA ASP A 286 -19.99 9.89 -4.23
C ASP A 286 -19.75 9.92 -2.71
N TYR A 287 -18.50 9.86 -2.25
CA TYR A 287 -18.12 9.89 -0.83
C TYR A 287 -17.85 11.30 -0.29
N LEU A 288 -17.69 12.31 -1.15
CA LEU A 288 -17.43 13.68 -0.70
C LEU A 288 -18.65 14.38 -0.09
N THR A 289 -19.80 13.74 -0.06
CA THR A 289 -21.00 14.16 0.68
C THR A 289 -21.15 13.45 2.02
N ASP A 290 -20.32 12.46 2.33
CA ASP A 290 -20.33 11.74 3.61
C ASP A 290 -19.46 12.48 4.64
N PRO A 291 -20.04 13.06 5.72
CA PRO A 291 -19.27 13.75 6.73
C PRO A 291 -18.18 12.88 7.37
N SER A 292 -18.42 11.58 7.58
CA SER A 292 -17.41 10.69 8.16
C SER A 292 -16.22 10.49 7.23
N PHE A 293 -16.44 10.50 5.92
CA PHE A 293 -15.37 10.46 4.92
C PHE A 293 -14.57 11.76 4.90
N LEU A 294 -15.25 12.92 4.92
CA LEU A 294 -14.59 14.22 4.95
C LEU A 294 -13.73 14.38 6.21
N TYR A 295 -14.25 14.00 7.39
CA TYR A 295 -13.43 13.96 8.60
C TYR A 295 -12.23 13.00 8.47
N GLY A 296 -12.42 11.85 7.83
CA GLY A 296 -11.34 10.89 7.55
C GLY A 296 -10.25 11.47 6.64
N LEU A 297 -10.59 12.33 5.68
CA LEU A 297 -9.61 13.01 4.80
C LEU A 297 -8.72 14.01 5.56
N MET A 298 -9.18 14.58 6.67
CA MET A 298 -8.39 15.48 7.52
C MET A 298 -7.28 14.75 8.26
N TYR A 299 -7.42 13.43 8.48
CA TYR A 299 -6.47 12.67 9.28
C TYR A 299 -5.12 12.54 8.56
N PRO A 300 -3.99 13.00 9.16
CA PRO A 300 -2.67 13.01 8.52
C PRO A 300 -2.01 11.62 8.57
N SER A 301 -2.65 10.65 7.92
CA SER A 301 -2.33 9.22 8.03
C SER A 301 -0.92 8.86 7.53
N ASP A 302 -0.44 9.56 6.50
CA ASP A 302 0.89 9.39 5.91
C ASP A 302 1.99 9.94 6.84
N ILE A 303 1.78 11.13 7.42
CA ILE A 303 2.71 11.76 8.36
C ILE A 303 2.93 10.84 9.57
N PHE A 304 1.85 10.43 10.23
CA PHE A 304 1.98 9.58 11.42
C PHE A 304 2.58 8.21 11.11
N ARG A 305 2.19 7.60 9.98
CA ARG A 305 2.73 6.31 9.56
C ARG A 305 4.24 6.37 9.32
N GLU A 306 4.68 7.34 8.54
CA GLU A 306 6.07 7.41 8.10
C GLU A 306 7.01 7.85 9.23
N TRP A 307 6.62 8.84 10.04
CA TRP A 307 7.41 9.25 11.20
C TRP A 307 7.50 8.15 12.26
N ASN A 308 6.38 7.50 12.61
CA ASN A 308 6.40 6.39 13.57
C ASN A 308 7.25 5.22 13.07
N ARG A 309 7.21 4.91 11.77
CA ARG A 309 8.09 3.90 11.15
C ARG A 309 9.56 4.30 11.24
N ASN A 310 9.88 5.55 10.91
CA ASN A 310 11.24 6.08 10.92
C ASN A 310 11.85 6.04 12.33
N ILE A 311 11.11 6.49 13.33
CA ILE A 311 11.56 6.52 14.73
C ILE A 311 11.74 5.11 15.27
N ARG A 312 10.77 4.21 15.06
CA ARG A 312 10.85 2.81 15.50
C ARG A 312 12.05 2.08 14.90
N ALA A 313 12.36 2.34 13.64
CA ALA A 313 13.52 1.77 12.94
C ALA A 313 14.84 2.51 13.25
N LYS A 314 14.82 3.55 14.08
CA LYS A 314 15.94 4.48 14.32
C LYS A 314 16.55 5.05 13.03
N ALA A 315 15.73 5.14 11.97
CA ALA A 315 16.17 5.57 10.65
C ALA A 315 16.24 7.10 10.49
N TYR A 316 15.91 7.85 11.55
CA TYR A 316 16.09 9.31 11.62
C TYR A 316 17.56 9.75 11.63
N TYR A 317 18.51 8.84 11.85
CA TYR A 317 19.93 9.08 11.61
C TYR A 317 20.33 9.06 10.13
N ASN A 318 19.45 8.61 9.23
CA ASN A 318 19.67 8.65 7.79
C ASN A 318 19.21 10.00 7.23
N PRO A 319 20.13 10.92 6.81
CA PRO A 319 19.75 12.27 6.39
C PRO A 319 18.80 12.28 5.20
N LYS A 320 19.02 11.40 4.21
CA LYS A 320 18.19 11.34 3.00
C LYS A 320 16.74 11.02 3.34
N ARG A 321 16.52 10.00 4.20
CA ARG A 321 15.17 9.59 4.61
C ARG A 321 14.49 10.65 5.45
N THR A 322 15.23 11.28 6.35
CA THR A 322 14.71 12.35 7.22
C THR A 322 14.35 13.60 6.41
N THR A 323 15.17 14.00 5.43
CA THR A 323 14.83 15.10 4.52
C THR A 323 13.53 14.83 3.75
N GLN A 324 13.30 13.60 3.29
CA GLN A 324 12.04 13.23 2.63
C GLN A 324 10.83 13.42 3.55
N LEU A 325 10.95 13.03 4.84
CA LEU A 325 9.88 13.21 5.81
C LEU A 325 9.63 14.67 6.17
N ILE A 326 10.68 15.47 6.28
CA ILE A 326 10.57 16.93 6.49
C ILE A 326 9.85 17.57 5.30
N ASN A 327 10.24 17.22 4.06
CA ASN A 327 9.58 17.71 2.85
C ASN A 327 8.08 17.37 2.84
N MET A 328 7.74 16.14 3.15
CA MET A 328 6.34 15.70 3.22
C MET A 328 5.54 16.43 4.31
N THR A 329 6.18 16.74 5.44
CA THR A 329 5.49 17.27 6.63
C THR A 329 5.48 18.80 6.66
N VAL A 330 6.64 19.43 6.37
CA VAL A 330 6.82 20.88 6.56
C VAL A 330 6.60 21.62 5.24
N HIS A 331 7.16 21.13 4.13
CA HIS A 331 7.06 21.86 2.85
C HIS A 331 5.65 21.75 2.23
N GLN A 332 4.94 20.66 2.46
CA GLN A 332 3.54 20.51 2.02
C GLN A 332 2.52 20.99 3.08
N PHE A 333 2.99 21.59 4.17
CA PHE A 333 2.11 21.93 5.29
C PHE A 333 1.04 22.94 4.91
N GLN A 334 1.37 23.97 4.14
CA GLN A 334 0.44 25.03 3.77
C GLN A 334 -0.67 24.53 2.85
N GLU A 335 -0.34 23.68 1.86
CA GLU A 335 -1.33 23.09 0.96
C GLU A 335 -2.29 22.17 1.75
N ARG A 336 -1.74 21.37 2.67
CA ARG A 336 -2.54 20.52 3.56
C ARG A 336 -3.45 21.34 4.46
N LYS A 337 -2.94 22.45 5.01
CA LYS A 337 -3.72 23.36 5.87
C LYS A 337 -4.90 23.96 5.11
N LEU A 338 -4.67 24.43 3.90
CA LEU A 338 -5.74 24.96 3.04
C LEU A 338 -6.79 23.89 2.73
N PHE A 339 -6.33 22.67 2.44
CA PHE A 339 -7.23 21.53 2.21
C PHE A 339 -8.07 21.21 3.45
N VAL A 340 -7.45 21.11 4.64
CA VAL A 340 -8.17 20.83 5.90
C VAL A 340 -9.16 21.95 6.22
N ASN A 341 -8.78 23.23 6.06
CA ASN A 341 -9.69 24.37 6.28
C ASN A 341 -10.89 24.28 5.33
N LYS A 342 -10.69 23.97 4.04
CA LYS A 342 -11.80 23.75 3.09
C LYS A 342 -12.75 22.64 3.55
N LEU A 343 -12.22 21.56 4.12
CA LEU A 343 -13.07 20.48 4.67
C LEU A 343 -13.85 20.93 5.90
N ILE A 344 -13.25 21.74 6.78
CA ILE A 344 -13.94 22.34 7.94
C ILE A 344 -15.09 23.23 7.47
N ASP A 345 -14.83 24.13 6.51
CA ASP A 345 -15.84 25.02 5.95
C ASP A 345 -17.04 24.27 5.31
N ILE A 346 -16.78 23.08 4.72
CA ILE A 346 -17.84 22.22 4.17
C ILE A 346 -18.66 21.55 5.27
N LEU A 347 -18.02 21.18 6.38
CA LEU A 347 -18.64 20.43 7.47
C LEU A 347 -19.36 21.32 8.49
N GLU A 348 -18.95 22.56 8.60
CA GLU A 348 -19.49 23.60 9.52
C GLU A 348 -19.88 24.85 8.72
N PRO A 349 -20.91 24.78 7.84
CA PRO A 349 -21.31 25.88 6.95
C PRO A 349 -21.95 27.04 7.71
#